data_d171e55298e3e3e007694803ed9d65b9
#
_entry.id   d171e55298e3e3e007694803ed9d65b9
#
_cell.length_a   1.000
_cell.length_b   1.000
_cell.length_c   1.000
_cell.angle_alpha   90.00
_cell.angle_beta   90.00
_cell.angle_gamma   90.00
#
_symmetry.space_group_name_H-M   'P 1'
#
loop_
_entity.id
_entity.type
_entity.pdbx_description
1 polymer ?
#
loop_
_entity_poly.entity_id
_entity_poly.type
_entity_poly.pdbx_seq_one_letter_code
_entity_poly.pdbx_strand_id
1 'polypeptide(L)'
;MKKILLITLPIFIFVGVLFISEIQRENDPRRLNFSMGPDGLFYEAGTDELYSGMIIDTIDVIIEFQVVNGIKNGSFKTYFLTGQLEKEGYIENDKNEGEWKYYYANGQLEVIGSFKENLANDQWVSYYNNGNTKVIGIYKNGKQSGAWKYYDNNGELINIIYYIDGKISDVDSLS
;
A
#
# COMPACT_ATOMS: atom_id res chain seq x y z
N MET A 1 -52.87 19.18 2.36
CA MET A 1 -52.14 18.05 1.76
C MET A 1 -50.68 18.49 1.54
N LYS A 2 -49.77 18.15 2.44
CA LYS A 2 -48.36 18.48 2.31
C LYS A 2 -47.67 17.32 1.57
N LYS A 3 -47.07 17.63 0.45
CA LYS A 3 -46.24 16.66 -0.31
C LYS A 3 -44.94 16.46 0.44
N ILE A 4 -44.72 15.24 0.90
CA ILE A 4 -43.44 14.80 1.42
C ILE A 4 -42.56 14.48 0.22
N LEU A 5 -41.53 15.28 0.00
CA LEU A 5 -40.51 15.03 -1.01
C LEU A 5 -39.48 14.07 -0.36
N LEU A 6 -39.57 12.79 -0.71
CA LEU A 6 -38.55 11.80 -0.33
C LEU A 6 -37.30 12.04 -1.17
N ILE A 7 -36.24 12.55 -0.53
CA ILE A 7 -34.90 12.58 -1.07
C ILE A 7 -34.27 11.21 -0.73
N THR A 8 -34.34 10.26 -1.68
CA THR A 8 -33.81 8.90 -1.51
C THR A 8 -32.74 8.56 -2.57
N LEU A 9 -31.83 9.49 -2.91
CA LEU A 9 -30.86 9.18 -3.97
C LEU A 9 -29.41 8.87 -3.56
N PRO A 10 -28.86 9.16 -2.37
CA PRO A 10 -27.47 8.73 -2.11
C PRO A 10 -27.36 7.30 -1.55
N ILE A 11 -28.41 6.76 -0.91
CA ILE A 11 -28.32 5.43 -0.25
C ILE A 11 -28.31 4.28 -1.26
N PHE A 12 -29.03 4.41 -2.36
CA PHE A 12 -29.11 3.36 -3.37
C PHE A 12 -27.81 3.17 -4.19
N ILE A 13 -27.05 4.25 -4.42
CA ILE A 13 -25.77 4.16 -5.14
C ILE A 13 -24.74 3.46 -4.27
N PHE A 14 -24.70 3.75 -2.96
CA PHE A 14 -23.76 3.13 -2.04
C PHE A 14 -24.05 1.64 -1.80
N VAL A 15 -25.33 1.29 -1.64
CA VAL A 15 -25.79 -0.10 -1.53
C VAL A 15 -25.54 -0.85 -2.85
N GLY A 16 -25.76 -0.20 -4.00
CA GLY A 16 -25.50 -0.78 -5.32
C GLY A 16 -24.02 -1.10 -5.55
N VAL A 17 -23.11 -0.21 -5.16
CA VAL A 17 -21.66 -0.44 -5.28
C VAL A 17 -21.20 -1.56 -4.34
N LEU A 18 -21.69 -1.59 -3.10
CA LEU A 18 -21.42 -2.67 -2.16
C LEU A 18 -21.99 -4.00 -2.64
N PHE A 19 -23.20 -4.00 -3.19
CA PHE A 19 -23.86 -5.20 -3.71
C PHE A 19 -23.17 -5.74 -4.97
N ILE A 20 -22.71 -4.86 -5.87
CA ILE A 20 -21.92 -5.24 -7.04
C ILE A 20 -20.56 -5.78 -6.61
N SER A 21 -19.92 -5.16 -5.61
CA SER A 21 -18.65 -5.65 -5.07
C SER A 21 -18.80 -7.03 -4.40
N GLU A 22 -19.90 -7.27 -3.68
CA GLU A 22 -20.20 -8.59 -3.08
C GLU A 22 -20.53 -9.65 -4.14
N ILE A 23 -21.31 -9.32 -5.17
CA ILE A 23 -21.61 -10.23 -6.28
C ILE A 23 -20.34 -10.55 -7.10
N GLN A 24 -19.47 -9.58 -7.33
CA GLN A 24 -18.16 -9.81 -7.97
C GLN A 24 -17.22 -10.63 -7.08
N ARG A 25 -17.31 -10.45 -5.75
CA ARG A 25 -16.62 -11.25 -4.75
C ARG A 25 -17.07 -12.72 -4.76
N GLU A 26 -18.39 -12.95 -4.79
CA GLU A 26 -18.98 -14.30 -4.72
C GLU A 26 -18.76 -15.09 -6.02
N ASN A 27 -18.63 -14.39 -7.15
CA ASN A 27 -18.45 -14.97 -8.47
C ASN A 27 -17.04 -14.84 -9.05
N ASP A 28 -16.05 -14.37 -8.29
CA ASP A 28 -14.66 -14.40 -8.72
C ASP A 28 -14.12 -15.82 -8.56
N PRO A 29 -13.95 -16.58 -9.66
CA PRO A 29 -13.50 -17.97 -9.60
C PRO A 29 -12.12 -18.13 -8.95
N ARG A 30 -11.33 -17.05 -8.87
CA ARG A 30 -10.00 -17.06 -8.28
C ARG A 30 -10.04 -17.11 -6.75
N ARG A 31 -11.09 -16.58 -6.14
CA ARG A 31 -11.27 -16.49 -4.68
C ARG A 31 -11.65 -17.82 -4.02
N LEU A 32 -12.31 -18.68 -4.78
CA LEU A 32 -12.78 -19.98 -4.30
C LEU A 32 -11.75 -21.11 -4.49
N ASN A 33 -10.60 -20.80 -5.11
CA ASN A 33 -9.66 -21.81 -5.57
C ASN A 33 -8.39 -21.92 -4.72
N PHE A 34 -8.34 -21.26 -3.56
CA PHE A 34 -7.17 -21.39 -2.68
C PHE A 34 -7.55 -21.49 -1.20
N SER A 35 -6.66 -22.07 -0.43
CA SER A 35 -6.67 -22.09 1.05
C SER A 35 -5.26 -21.87 1.57
N MET A 36 -5.13 -21.29 2.77
CA MET A 36 -3.83 -21.15 3.41
C MET A 36 -3.61 -22.33 4.36
N GLY A 37 -2.53 -23.07 4.16
CA GLY A 37 -2.14 -24.19 5.01
C GLY A 37 -1.52 -23.73 6.34
N PRO A 38 -1.33 -24.66 7.27
CA PRO A 38 -0.71 -24.38 8.58
C PRO A 38 0.76 -23.99 8.49
N ASP A 39 1.40 -24.25 7.36
CA ASP A 39 2.78 -23.86 7.02
C ASP A 39 2.86 -22.43 6.44
N GLY A 40 1.69 -21.77 6.26
CA GLY A 40 1.60 -20.42 5.70
C GLY A 40 1.63 -20.36 4.18
N LEU A 41 1.65 -21.51 3.50
CA LEU A 41 1.60 -21.58 2.04
C LEU A 41 0.16 -21.54 1.51
N PHE A 42 -0.01 -21.07 0.28
CA PHE A 42 -1.29 -21.09 -0.43
C PHE A 42 -1.40 -22.37 -1.27
N TYR A 43 -2.53 -23.05 -1.14
CA TYR A 43 -2.85 -24.30 -1.85
C TYR A 43 -4.08 -24.11 -2.70
N GLU A 44 -4.20 -24.87 -3.79
CA GLU A 44 -5.46 -25.03 -4.52
C GLU A 44 -6.54 -25.57 -3.57
N ALA A 45 -7.73 -24.98 -3.60
CA ALA A 45 -8.79 -25.32 -2.65
C ALA A 45 -9.15 -26.80 -2.72
N GLY A 46 -9.10 -27.48 -1.57
CA GLY A 46 -9.44 -28.91 -1.43
C GLY A 46 -8.39 -29.87 -1.96
N THR A 47 -7.17 -29.40 -2.20
CA THR A 47 -6.03 -30.22 -2.65
C THR A 47 -4.79 -29.94 -1.80
N ASP A 48 -3.73 -30.74 -2.01
CA ASP A 48 -2.39 -30.50 -1.45
C ASP A 48 -1.44 -29.88 -2.51
N GLU A 49 -2.00 -29.35 -3.61
CA GLU A 49 -1.22 -28.71 -4.66
C GLU A 49 -1.02 -27.22 -4.36
N LEU A 50 0.20 -26.72 -4.56
CA LEU A 50 0.53 -25.32 -4.33
C LEU A 50 -0.17 -24.39 -5.33
N TYR A 51 -0.85 -23.37 -4.81
CA TYR A 51 -1.56 -22.38 -5.62
C TYR A 51 -0.62 -21.47 -6.38
N SER A 52 -0.98 -21.15 -7.62
CA SER A 52 -0.35 -20.10 -8.40
C SER A 52 -1.41 -19.24 -9.09
N GLY A 53 -1.45 -17.95 -8.78
CA GLY A 53 -2.45 -17.06 -9.34
C GLY A 53 -2.51 -15.71 -8.61
N MET A 54 -3.52 -14.91 -8.98
CA MET A 54 -3.82 -13.65 -8.33
C MET A 54 -4.82 -13.88 -7.20
N ILE A 55 -4.54 -13.35 -6.03
CA ILE A 55 -5.45 -13.32 -4.89
C ILE A 55 -5.97 -11.90 -4.72
N ILE A 56 -7.29 -11.79 -4.56
CA ILE A 56 -7.96 -10.53 -4.21
C ILE A 56 -8.76 -10.81 -2.94
N ASP A 57 -8.47 -10.07 -1.88
CA ASP A 57 -9.21 -10.14 -0.62
C ASP A 57 -9.64 -8.75 -0.18
N THR A 58 -10.75 -8.69 0.56
CA THR A 58 -11.29 -7.46 1.12
C THR A 58 -11.74 -7.72 2.54
N ILE A 59 -11.07 -7.09 3.49
CA ILE A 59 -11.53 -7.00 4.88
C ILE A 59 -11.81 -5.52 5.17
N ASP A 60 -10.82 -4.78 5.60
CA ASP A 60 -10.90 -3.32 5.79
C ASP A 60 -10.30 -2.53 4.62
N VAL A 61 -9.50 -3.17 3.80
CA VAL A 61 -8.93 -2.68 2.54
C VAL A 61 -9.03 -3.76 1.47
N ILE A 62 -9.08 -3.36 0.21
CA ILE A 62 -9.00 -4.31 -0.91
C ILE A 62 -7.52 -4.62 -1.13
N ILE A 63 -7.16 -5.89 -1.05
CA ILE A 63 -5.78 -6.38 -1.25
C ILE A 63 -5.74 -7.24 -2.51
N GLU A 64 -4.78 -6.98 -3.36
CA GLU A 64 -4.49 -7.74 -4.57
C GLU A 64 -3.02 -8.12 -4.60
N PHE A 65 -2.71 -9.41 -4.70
CA PHE A 65 -1.33 -9.89 -4.76
C PHE A 65 -1.19 -11.18 -5.57
N GLN A 66 -0.01 -11.35 -6.15
CA GLN A 66 0.32 -12.54 -6.92
C GLN A 66 0.97 -13.60 -6.04
N VAL A 67 0.59 -14.85 -6.29
CA VAL A 67 1.15 -16.06 -5.66
C VAL A 67 1.77 -16.94 -6.75
N VAL A 68 2.93 -17.49 -6.47
CA VAL A 68 3.61 -18.47 -7.34
C VAL A 68 4.11 -19.61 -6.46
N ASN A 69 3.70 -20.84 -6.76
CA ASN A 69 4.05 -22.02 -5.97
C ASN A 69 3.80 -21.84 -4.47
N GLY A 70 2.62 -21.33 -4.12
CA GLY A 70 2.16 -21.19 -2.74
C GLY A 70 2.75 -20.02 -1.95
N ILE A 71 3.67 -19.21 -2.50
CA ILE A 71 4.25 -18.03 -1.84
C ILE A 71 3.92 -16.75 -2.58
N LYS A 72 3.88 -15.62 -1.87
CA LYS A 72 3.71 -14.31 -2.53
C LYS A 72 4.94 -14.01 -3.37
N ASN A 73 4.72 -13.84 -4.67
CA ASN A 73 5.77 -13.56 -5.62
C ASN A 73 5.18 -12.83 -6.82
N GLY A 74 5.47 -11.53 -6.95
CA GLY A 74 4.92 -10.69 -8.00
C GLY A 74 4.36 -9.37 -7.48
N SER A 75 3.40 -8.81 -8.21
CA SER A 75 2.77 -7.53 -7.88
C SER A 75 1.97 -7.62 -6.59
N PHE A 76 1.98 -6.50 -5.85
CA PHE A 76 1.16 -6.30 -4.67
C PHE A 76 0.50 -4.93 -4.72
N LYS A 77 -0.80 -4.87 -4.43
CA LYS A 77 -1.56 -3.63 -4.37
C LYS A 77 -2.57 -3.67 -3.24
N THR A 78 -2.82 -2.52 -2.62
CA THR A 78 -3.97 -2.32 -1.76
C THR A 78 -4.74 -1.08 -2.21
N TYR A 79 -6.02 -1.07 -1.91
CA TYR A 79 -6.90 0.02 -2.27
C TYR A 79 -7.72 0.45 -1.05
N PHE A 80 -7.96 1.72 -0.91
CA PHE A 80 -8.97 2.23 0.01
C PHE A 80 -10.34 1.64 -0.33
N LEU A 81 -11.26 1.59 0.63
CA LEU A 81 -12.64 1.12 0.38
C LEU A 81 -13.37 1.96 -0.68
N THR A 82 -12.89 3.17 -0.97
CA THR A 82 -13.36 4.01 -2.08
C THR A 82 -12.93 3.50 -3.45
N GLY A 83 -12.06 2.47 -3.51
CA GLY A 83 -11.49 1.91 -4.73
C GLY A 83 -10.23 2.62 -5.24
N GLN A 84 -9.77 3.68 -4.57
CA GLN A 84 -8.53 4.35 -4.93
C GLN A 84 -7.32 3.54 -4.45
N LEU A 85 -6.24 3.51 -5.26
CA LEU A 85 -5.00 2.86 -4.92
C LEU A 85 -4.41 3.48 -3.64
N GLU A 86 -4.09 2.64 -2.65
CA GLU A 86 -3.48 3.03 -1.39
C GLU A 86 -1.97 2.79 -1.41
N LYS A 87 -1.55 1.62 -1.88
CA LYS A 87 -0.13 1.31 -2.06
C LYS A 87 0.08 0.26 -3.14
N GLU A 88 1.25 0.28 -3.73
CA GLU A 88 1.70 -0.74 -4.68
C GLU A 88 3.19 -1.01 -4.54
N GLY A 89 3.59 -2.20 -4.95
CA GLY A 89 4.98 -2.64 -4.96
C GLY A 89 5.13 -4.05 -5.50
N TYR A 90 6.28 -4.62 -5.24
CA TYR A 90 6.63 -5.95 -5.66
C TYR A 90 7.06 -6.80 -4.45
N ILE A 91 6.64 -8.06 -4.44
CA ILE A 91 7.04 -9.06 -3.45
C ILE A 91 7.82 -10.14 -4.18
N GLU A 92 8.99 -10.48 -3.69
CA GLU A 92 9.78 -11.60 -4.13
C GLU A 92 9.99 -12.58 -2.98
N ASN A 93 9.49 -13.82 -3.15
CA ASN A 93 9.60 -14.86 -2.12
C ASN A 93 9.14 -14.39 -0.72
N ASP A 94 7.89 -13.86 -0.64
CA ASP A 94 7.27 -13.29 0.57
C ASP A 94 7.98 -12.07 1.18
N LYS A 95 8.94 -11.47 0.47
CA LYS A 95 9.66 -10.27 0.91
C LYS A 95 9.36 -9.08 0.00
N ASN A 96 9.17 -7.92 0.60
CA ASN A 96 9.09 -6.68 -0.17
C ASN A 96 10.42 -6.44 -0.87
N GLU A 97 10.36 -6.16 -2.18
CA GLU A 97 11.51 -5.95 -3.03
C GLU A 97 11.27 -4.79 -4.00
N GLY A 98 12.31 -4.03 -4.35
CA GLY A 98 12.23 -2.94 -5.31
C GLY A 98 11.41 -1.75 -4.85
N GLU A 99 10.91 -0.97 -5.81
CA GLU A 99 10.17 0.27 -5.56
C GLU A 99 8.78 0.01 -5.01
N TRP A 100 8.42 0.79 -3.96
CA TRP A 100 7.10 0.83 -3.34
C TRP A 100 6.57 2.24 -3.34
N LYS A 101 5.29 2.39 -3.68
CA LYS A 101 4.55 3.65 -3.67
C LYS A 101 3.36 3.58 -2.73
N TYR A 102 3.13 4.67 -2.03
CA TYR A 102 1.99 4.87 -1.13
C TYR A 102 1.26 6.14 -1.56
N TYR A 103 -0.04 6.13 -1.49
CA TYR A 103 -0.87 7.22 -1.99
C TYR A 103 -1.83 7.71 -0.93
N TYR A 104 -2.06 9.00 -0.90
CA TYR A 104 -3.17 9.60 -0.16
C TYR A 104 -4.51 9.17 -0.75
N ALA A 105 -5.59 9.29 0.06
CA ALA A 105 -6.96 9.01 -0.39
C ALA A 105 -7.44 9.89 -1.56
N ASN A 106 -6.78 11.03 -1.82
CA ASN A 106 -7.02 11.86 -2.99
C ASN A 106 -6.27 11.39 -4.25
N GLY A 107 -5.50 10.29 -4.16
CA GLY A 107 -4.74 9.70 -5.26
C GLY A 107 -3.35 10.29 -5.49
N GLN A 108 -2.95 11.32 -4.72
CA GLN A 108 -1.60 11.88 -4.82
C GLN A 108 -0.58 10.98 -4.13
N LEU A 109 0.63 10.95 -4.67
CA LEU A 109 1.74 10.20 -4.09
C LEU A 109 2.08 10.75 -2.70
N GLU A 110 2.11 9.87 -1.70
CA GLU A 110 2.46 10.19 -0.32
C GLU A 110 3.89 9.82 -0.01
N VAL A 111 4.30 8.58 -0.38
CA VAL A 111 5.66 8.09 -0.15
C VAL A 111 6.10 7.25 -1.34
N ILE A 112 7.36 7.38 -1.71
CA ILE A 112 8.06 6.49 -2.62
C ILE A 112 9.40 6.09 -2.00
N GLY A 113 9.73 4.82 -2.10
CA GLY A 113 11.01 4.30 -1.63
C GLY A 113 11.21 2.88 -2.09
N SER A 114 12.35 2.31 -1.74
CA SER A 114 12.71 0.95 -2.13
C SER A 114 12.93 0.05 -0.93
N PHE A 115 12.55 -1.21 -1.08
CA PHE A 115 12.91 -2.28 -0.16
C PHE A 115 13.90 -3.24 -0.82
N LYS A 116 14.73 -3.83 0.03
CA LYS A 116 15.53 -4.99 -0.28
C LYS A 116 15.34 -6.01 0.82
N GLU A 117 14.77 -7.16 0.50
CA GLU A 117 14.45 -8.22 1.47
C GLU A 117 13.70 -7.73 2.70
N ASN A 118 12.61 -6.97 2.54
CA ASN A 118 11.82 -6.31 3.59
C ASN A 118 12.51 -5.16 4.31
N LEU A 119 13.74 -4.83 4.02
CA LEU A 119 14.47 -3.72 4.65
C LEU A 119 14.41 -2.48 3.75
N ALA A 120 13.97 -1.34 4.30
CA ALA A 120 14.04 -0.08 3.57
C ALA A 120 15.48 0.18 3.13
N ASN A 121 15.66 0.52 1.85
CA ASN A 121 16.96 0.73 1.24
C ASN A 121 16.90 1.86 0.22
N ASP A 122 18.04 2.49 -0.06
CA ASP A 122 18.17 3.60 -1.00
C ASP A 122 17.33 4.85 -0.63
N GLN A 123 16.99 5.67 -1.60
CA GLN A 123 16.28 6.93 -1.38
C GLN A 123 14.81 6.69 -1.05
N TRP A 124 14.35 7.42 -0.03
CA TRP A 124 12.94 7.54 0.33
C TRP A 124 12.53 9.00 0.27
N VAL A 125 11.38 9.25 -0.34
CA VAL A 125 10.78 10.58 -0.44
C VAL A 125 9.35 10.50 0.05
N SER A 126 8.99 11.42 0.96
CA SER A 126 7.59 11.65 1.30
C SER A 126 7.14 13.03 0.82
N TYR A 127 5.87 13.14 0.54
CA TYR A 127 5.23 14.33 0.01
C TYR A 127 4.09 14.77 0.91
N TYR A 128 3.76 16.04 0.87
CA TYR A 128 2.51 16.57 1.37
C TYR A 128 1.37 16.26 0.39
N ASN A 129 0.13 16.36 0.86
CA ASN A 129 -1.05 16.15 0.02
C ASN A 129 -1.26 17.22 -1.07
N ASN A 130 -0.44 18.28 -1.12
CA ASN A 130 -0.37 19.25 -2.21
C ASN A 130 0.71 18.90 -3.26
N GLY A 131 1.46 17.79 -3.06
CA GLY A 131 2.50 17.30 -3.94
C GLY A 131 3.91 17.84 -3.64
N ASN A 132 4.06 18.81 -2.74
CA ASN A 132 5.38 19.30 -2.35
C ASN A 132 6.13 18.25 -1.52
N THR A 133 7.44 18.17 -1.70
CA THR A 133 8.30 17.30 -0.91
C THR A 133 8.19 17.64 0.57
N LYS A 134 8.02 16.64 1.43
CA LYS A 134 7.98 16.77 2.88
C LYS A 134 9.30 16.33 3.51
N VAL A 135 9.78 15.15 3.12
CA VAL A 135 11.05 14.60 3.62
C VAL A 135 11.74 13.85 2.50
N ILE A 136 13.05 13.98 2.42
CA ILE A 136 13.90 13.16 1.55
C ILE A 136 15.11 12.67 2.33
N GLY A 137 15.41 11.39 2.24
CA GLY A 137 16.57 10.79 2.91
C GLY A 137 16.91 9.43 2.33
N ILE A 138 17.91 8.81 2.92
CA ILE A 138 18.42 7.51 2.48
C ILE A 138 18.29 6.51 3.62
N TYR A 139 17.77 5.34 3.31
CA TYR A 139 17.86 4.16 4.15
C TYR A 139 19.00 3.25 3.67
N LYS A 140 19.64 2.59 4.60
CA LYS A 140 20.63 1.57 4.35
C LYS A 140 20.35 0.39 5.28
N ASN A 141 19.93 -0.73 4.70
CA ASN A 141 19.55 -1.93 5.45
C ASN A 141 18.55 -1.64 6.58
N GLY A 142 17.48 -0.91 6.28
CA GLY A 142 16.41 -0.57 7.22
C GLY A 142 16.73 0.58 8.19
N LYS A 143 17.91 1.18 8.11
CA LYS A 143 18.34 2.26 9.00
C LYS A 143 18.54 3.57 8.24
N GLN A 144 18.11 4.68 8.84
CA GLN A 144 18.40 6.01 8.31
C GLN A 144 19.90 6.25 8.23
N SER A 145 20.37 6.85 7.12
CA SER A 145 21.78 7.09 6.83
C SER A 145 21.97 8.41 6.12
N GLY A 146 23.02 9.15 6.51
CA GLY A 146 23.35 10.44 5.89
C GLY A 146 22.34 11.55 6.19
N ALA A 147 22.25 12.53 5.28
CA ALA A 147 21.42 13.72 5.44
C ALA A 147 19.96 13.42 5.11
N TRP A 148 19.09 13.74 6.05
CA TRP A 148 17.64 13.74 5.89
C TRP A 148 17.15 15.18 5.87
N LYS A 149 16.55 15.60 4.75
CA LYS A 149 16.07 16.96 4.51
C LYS A 149 14.57 17.03 4.75
N TYR A 150 14.16 18.01 5.54
CA TYR A 150 12.77 18.26 5.92
C TYR A 150 12.32 19.60 5.36
N TYR A 151 11.18 19.61 4.72
CA TYR A 151 10.61 20.78 4.06
C TYR A 151 9.25 21.11 4.67
N ASP A 152 8.86 22.37 4.61
CA ASP A 152 7.51 22.80 4.95
C ASP A 152 6.52 22.54 3.80
N ASN A 153 5.24 22.86 4.04
CA ASN A 153 4.18 22.64 3.05
C ASN A 153 4.29 23.57 1.81
N ASN A 154 5.12 24.63 1.86
CA ASN A 154 5.41 25.49 0.73
C ASN A 154 6.62 25.01 -0.09
N GLY A 155 7.34 24.01 0.41
CA GLY A 155 8.54 23.46 -0.21
C GLY A 155 9.83 24.13 0.25
N GLU A 156 9.79 24.93 1.33
CA GLU A 156 10.98 25.57 1.91
C GLU A 156 11.69 24.59 2.85
N LEU A 157 13.02 24.52 2.76
CA LEU A 157 13.83 23.64 3.60
C LEU A 157 13.83 24.16 5.05
N ILE A 158 13.36 23.33 6.00
CA ILE A 158 13.25 23.67 7.42
C ILE A 158 14.51 23.27 8.18
N ASN A 159 14.97 22.02 8.00
CA ASN A 159 16.16 21.52 8.66
C ASN A 159 16.78 20.33 7.91
N ILE A 160 17.98 19.97 8.30
CA ILE A 160 18.67 18.75 7.87
C ILE A 160 19.09 18.00 9.13
N ILE A 161 18.70 16.74 9.23
CA ILE A 161 19.11 15.83 10.30
C ILE A 161 20.04 14.77 9.70
N TYR A 162 21.22 14.62 10.31
CA TYR A 162 22.19 13.62 9.88
C TYR A 162 22.09 12.36 10.72
N TYR A 163 22.10 11.22 10.06
CA TYR A 163 22.00 9.91 10.70
C TYR A 163 23.19 9.02 10.38
N ILE A 164 23.64 8.29 11.39
CA ILE A 164 24.61 7.19 11.27
C ILE A 164 23.97 5.95 11.91
N ASP A 165 23.77 4.90 11.14
CA ASP A 165 23.14 3.65 11.59
C ASP A 165 21.80 3.83 12.32
N GLY A 166 20.97 4.76 11.84
CA GLY A 166 19.64 5.07 12.40
C GLY A 166 19.66 5.96 13.64
N LYS A 167 20.81 6.48 14.07
CA LYS A 167 20.94 7.38 15.20
C LYS A 167 21.28 8.78 14.71
N ILE A 168 20.66 9.80 15.31
CA ILE A 168 20.98 11.19 15.00
C ILE A 168 22.44 11.47 15.39
N SER A 169 23.20 12.00 14.44
CA SER A 169 24.59 12.41 14.64
C SER A 169 24.76 13.92 14.65
N ASP A 170 23.89 14.65 13.92
CA ASP A 170 23.91 16.13 13.86
C ASP A 170 22.56 16.67 13.38
N VAL A 171 22.30 17.99 13.60
CA VAL A 171 21.08 18.69 13.20
C VAL A 171 21.41 20.11 12.78
N ASP A 172 21.15 20.45 11.50
CA ASP A 172 21.21 21.81 10.98
C ASP A 172 19.79 22.38 10.93
N SER A 173 19.49 23.34 11.81
CA SER A 173 18.24 24.09 11.79
C SER A 173 18.42 25.35 10.94
N LEU A 174 17.64 25.46 9.88
CA LEU A 174 17.59 26.67 9.06
C LEU A 174 16.50 27.57 9.66
N SER A 175 16.95 28.65 10.32
CA SER A 175 16.07 29.66 10.96
C SER A 175 15.57 30.67 9.93
#